data_5c01558b64133d683af8e065dfd94739
#
_entry.id   5c01558b64133d683af8e065dfd94739
#
_cell.length_a   1.000
_cell.length_b   1.000
_cell.length_c   1.000
_cell.angle_alpha   90.00
_cell.angle_beta   90.00
_cell.angle_gamma   90.00
#
_symmetry.space_group_name_H-M   'P 1'
#
loop_
_entity.id
_entity.type
_entity.pdbx_description
1 polymer ?
#
loop_
_entity_poly.entity_id
_entity_poly.type
_entity_poly.pdbx_seq_one_letter_code
_entity_poly.pdbx_strand_id
1 'polypeptide(L)'
;MAALAPAPSRSLETAEQLRVSVAGAESNVAMYLAELGVPVSWLSALGDDALGRRVRAAVGAAGVDVDGVRHDPERPTGLLVKEPVGGRTRVHYYRGSSAASALGPEVLGDDRLRSATLVHLTGITPALSPSCRSLVSQALGVPPGDRRHAISFDVNHRPALWPPGTAATVLRDLADRADIVFVGLDEAQELWDADLEPSDVRALLPHPRVLVVKDGGRAATAFGAAGESTTVPALRTQVVEPVGAGDAFAAGFLAGLLRGGDARRALRLGHITAASALKVTGDHGPLPDRARIEELLDLPSHEWAARSGDH
;
A
#
# COMPACT_ATOMS: atom_id res chain seq x y z
N MET A 1 5.94 2.61 10.85
CA MET A 1 7.36 2.64 11.29
C MET A 1 7.99 3.99 11.00
N ALA A 2 9.12 4.31 11.68
CA ALA A 2 9.90 5.48 11.34
C ALA A 2 10.78 5.19 10.12
N ALA A 3 11.02 6.21 9.30
CA ALA A 3 11.96 6.17 8.18
C ALA A 3 13.04 7.22 8.36
N LEU A 4 14.29 6.82 8.19
CA LEU A 4 15.44 7.70 8.21
C LEU A 4 16.04 7.79 6.81
N ALA A 5 16.34 8.99 6.35
CA ALA A 5 17.00 9.23 5.10
C ALA A 5 18.05 10.35 5.22
N PRO A 6 19.22 10.24 4.58
CA PRO A 6 20.13 11.35 4.49
C PRO A 6 19.53 12.49 3.64
N ALA A 7 20.12 13.66 3.72
CA ALA A 7 19.77 14.74 2.80
C ALA A 7 20.01 14.30 1.34
N PRO A 8 19.24 14.80 0.37
CA PRO A 8 19.44 14.45 -1.06
C PRO A 8 20.91 14.58 -1.46
N SER A 9 21.38 13.66 -2.27
CA SER A 9 22.77 13.60 -2.79
C SER A 9 23.86 13.35 -1.71
N ARG A 10 23.49 13.00 -0.49
CA ARG A 10 24.46 12.61 0.55
C ARG A 10 24.50 11.09 0.70
N SER A 11 25.70 10.54 0.80
CA SER A 11 25.89 9.12 1.15
C SER A 11 25.46 8.89 2.61
N LEU A 12 24.84 7.76 2.89
CA LEU A 12 24.53 7.34 4.26
C LEU A 12 25.78 7.19 5.11
N GLU A 13 26.92 6.77 4.52
CA GLU A 13 28.20 6.57 5.23
C GLU A 13 28.79 7.87 5.79
N THR A 14 28.50 9.02 5.16
CA THR A 14 29.08 10.32 5.52
C THR A 14 28.06 11.32 6.04
N ALA A 15 26.79 10.92 6.13
CA ALA A 15 25.73 11.81 6.58
C ALA A 15 25.78 11.99 8.10
N GLU A 16 26.00 13.22 8.57
CA GLU A 16 25.96 13.58 9.99
C GLU A 16 24.52 13.73 10.50
N GLN A 17 23.54 13.91 9.61
CA GLN A 17 22.14 14.12 9.95
C GLN A 17 21.24 13.29 9.03
N LEU A 18 20.20 12.71 9.63
CA LEU A 18 19.14 12.00 8.92
C LEU A 18 17.80 12.67 9.16
N ARG A 19 17.03 12.84 8.10
CA ARG A 19 15.63 13.26 8.21
C ARG A 19 14.78 12.10 8.70
N VAL A 20 13.95 12.36 9.71
CA VAL A 20 12.97 11.39 10.21
C VAL A 20 11.61 11.65 9.56
N SER A 21 11.04 10.64 8.94
CA SER A 21 9.70 10.63 8.34
C SER A 21 8.93 9.38 8.78
N VAL A 22 7.70 9.23 8.29
CA VAL A 22 6.87 8.04 8.50
C VAL A 22 6.93 7.18 7.25
N ALA A 23 6.93 5.87 7.44
CA ALA A 23 6.78 4.87 6.38
C ALA A 23 5.96 3.69 6.91
N GLY A 24 5.37 2.95 5.99
CA GLY A 24 4.60 1.73 6.27
C GLY A 24 3.42 1.65 5.33
N ALA A 25 3.30 0.52 4.62
CA ALA A 25 2.34 0.36 3.54
C ALA A 25 0.92 0.69 3.98
N GLU A 26 0.45 0.05 5.06
CA GLU A 26 -0.92 0.26 5.56
C GLU A 26 -1.13 1.69 6.10
N SER A 27 -0.12 2.29 6.76
CA SER A 27 -0.22 3.68 7.23
C SER A 27 -0.19 4.68 6.08
N ASN A 28 0.57 4.41 5.01
CA ASN A 28 0.58 5.23 3.80
C ASN A 28 -0.80 5.23 3.13
N VAL A 29 -1.41 4.05 2.96
CA VAL A 29 -2.78 3.92 2.45
C VAL A 29 -3.76 4.68 3.33
N ALA A 30 -3.67 4.55 4.66
CA ALA A 30 -4.56 5.22 5.59
C ALA A 30 -4.46 6.75 5.49
N MET A 31 -3.25 7.30 5.43
CA MET A 31 -3.03 8.75 5.32
C MET A 31 -3.62 9.31 4.02
N TYR A 32 -3.40 8.67 2.87
CA TYR A 32 -3.99 9.11 1.60
C TYR A 32 -5.52 8.98 1.58
N LEU A 33 -6.09 7.92 2.16
CA LEU A 33 -7.53 7.78 2.29
C LEU A 33 -8.13 8.93 3.14
N ALA A 34 -7.50 9.28 4.26
CA ALA A 34 -7.93 10.38 5.11
C ALA A 34 -7.87 11.73 4.37
N GLU A 35 -6.77 12.03 3.66
CA GLU A 35 -6.66 13.24 2.83
C GLU A 35 -7.69 13.30 1.71
N LEU A 36 -8.07 12.15 1.15
CA LEU A 36 -9.17 12.04 0.21
C LEU A 36 -10.54 12.15 0.89
N GLY A 37 -10.64 12.34 2.21
CA GLY A 37 -11.87 12.51 2.96
C GLY A 37 -12.64 11.21 3.22
N VAL A 38 -11.97 10.06 3.16
CA VAL A 38 -12.52 8.77 3.58
C VAL A 38 -12.26 8.60 5.08
N PRO A 39 -13.27 8.36 5.93
CA PRO A 39 -13.04 8.01 7.32
C PRO A 39 -12.21 6.72 7.43
N VAL A 40 -11.11 6.76 8.16
CA VAL A 40 -10.17 5.64 8.26
C VAL A 40 -9.57 5.54 9.65
N SER A 41 -9.48 4.31 10.16
CA SER A 41 -8.76 3.96 11.38
C SER A 41 -7.55 3.10 11.06
N TRP A 42 -6.45 3.32 11.76
CA TRP A 42 -5.24 2.53 11.62
C TRP A 42 -5.04 1.64 12.85
N LEU A 43 -5.13 0.33 12.65
CA LEU A 43 -4.86 -0.69 13.66
C LEU A 43 -3.42 -1.16 13.52
N SER A 44 -2.59 -0.92 14.53
CA SER A 44 -1.18 -1.27 14.52
C SER A 44 -0.61 -1.35 15.94
N ALA A 45 0.72 -1.58 16.05
CA ALA A 45 1.44 -1.44 17.31
C ALA A 45 2.73 -0.66 17.11
N LEU A 46 3.05 0.19 18.07
CA LEU A 46 4.25 1.02 18.14
C LEU A 46 4.91 0.83 19.50
N GLY A 47 6.24 0.93 19.53
CA GLY A 47 6.94 0.95 20.80
C GLY A 47 6.58 2.18 21.65
N ASP A 48 6.66 2.05 22.97
CA ASP A 48 6.59 3.21 23.87
C ASP A 48 7.90 4.00 23.85
N ASP A 49 8.25 4.49 22.68
CA ASP A 49 9.47 5.24 22.40
C ASP A 49 9.18 6.54 21.65
N ALA A 50 10.19 7.39 21.50
CA ALA A 50 10.05 8.68 20.83
C ALA A 50 9.65 8.54 19.34
N LEU A 51 10.12 7.49 18.66
CA LEU A 51 9.76 7.22 17.27
C LEU A 51 8.30 6.76 17.14
N GLY A 52 7.81 5.95 18.07
CA GLY A 52 6.42 5.52 18.12
C GLY A 52 5.45 6.68 18.33
N ARG A 53 5.76 7.56 19.30
CA ARG A 53 4.99 8.79 19.53
C ARG A 53 4.99 9.70 18.30
N ARG A 54 6.14 9.85 17.64
CA ARG A 54 6.26 10.64 16.40
C ARG A 54 5.44 10.06 15.25
N VAL A 55 5.52 8.76 15.02
CA VAL A 55 4.74 8.06 13.96
C VAL A 55 3.25 8.21 14.23
N ARG A 56 2.78 7.94 15.46
CA ARG A 56 1.38 8.10 15.85
C ARG A 56 0.87 9.52 15.61
N ALA A 57 1.65 10.52 16.04
CA ALA A 57 1.28 11.93 15.87
C ALA A 57 1.20 12.32 14.39
N ALA A 58 2.15 11.87 13.56
CA ALA A 58 2.17 12.20 12.13
C ALA A 58 1.01 11.55 11.37
N VAL A 59 0.69 10.28 11.65
CA VAL A 59 -0.46 9.58 11.04
C VAL A 59 -1.77 10.22 11.48
N GLY A 60 -1.92 10.56 12.77
CA GLY A 60 -3.08 11.27 13.28
C GLY A 60 -3.27 12.68 12.70
N ALA A 61 -2.15 13.40 12.47
CA ALA A 61 -2.18 14.73 11.84
C ALA A 61 -2.67 14.70 10.38
N ALA A 62 -2.54 13.56 9.70
CA ALA A 62 -3.13 13.35 8.37
C ALA A 62 -4.66 13.07 8.40
N GLY A 63 -5.29 13.04 9.58
CA GLY A 63 -6.72 12.81 9.75
C GLY A 63 -7.12 11.35 9.98
N VAL A 64 -6.15 10.46 10.21
CA VAL A 64 -6.40 9.04 10.51
C VAL A 64 -6.75 8.88 11.99
N ASP A 65 -7.80 8.10 12.30
CA ASP A 65 -8.04 7.63 13.66
C ASP A 65 -6.93 6.65 14.08
N VAL A 66 -6.17 7.04 15.11
CA VAL A 66 -5.03 6.30 15.65
C VAL A 66 -5.29 5.72 17.05
N ASP A 67 -6.54 5.71 17.52
CA ASP A 67 -6.87 5.19 18.85
C ASP A 67 -6.80 3.67 18.92
N GLY A 68 -6.83 2.99 17.76
CA GLY A 68 -6.57 1.56 17.63
C GLY A 68 -5.08 1.17 17.63
N VAL A 69 -4.17 2.14 17.70
CA VAL A 69 -2.73 1.89 17.75
C VAL A 69 -2.31 1.52 19.18
N ARG A 70 -1.81 0.30 19.37
CA ARG A 70 -1.31 -0.17 20.67
C ARG A 70 0.10 0.35 20.94
N HIS A 71 0.38 0.63 22.20
CA HIS A 71 1.73 0.90 22.68
C HIS A 71 2.33 -0.34 23.33
N ASP A 72 3.49 -0.76 22.87
CA ASP A 72 4.24 -1.90 23.40
C ASP A 72 5.42 -1.39 24.24
N PRO A 73 5.44 -1.64 25.55
CA PRO A 73 6.54 -1.16 26.40
C PRO A 73 7.82 -2.00 26.26
N GLU A 74 7.74 -3.20 25.68
CA GLU A 74 8.85 -4.13 25.61
C GLU A 74 9.54 -4.13 24.23
N ARG A 75 8.80 -3.78 23.16
CA ARG A 75 9.28 -3.87 21.79
C ARG A 75 9.42 -2.48 21.16
N PRO A 76 10.50 -2.24 20.42
CA PRO A 76 10.72 -0.94 19.79
C PRO A 76 9.77 -0.70 18.60
N THR A 77 9.61 0.56 18.25
CA THR A 77 9.02 0.95 16.98
C THR A 77 9.91 0.50 15.83
N GLY A 78 9.31 -0.14 14.82
CA GLY A 78 10.02 -0.55 13.61
C GLY A 78 10.63 0.65 12.88
N LEU A 79 11.83 0.46 12.32
CA LEU A 79 12.62 1.48 11.66
C LEU A 79 13.06 0.99 10.27
N LEU A 80 13.14 1.90 9.31
CA LEU A 80 13.87 1.69 8.07
C LEU A 80 14.85 2.86 7.83
N VAL A 81 15.93 2.55 7.10
CA VAL A 81 16.91 3.55 6.68
C VAL A 81 17.00 3.49 5.14
N LYS A 82 16.80 4.63 4.49
CA LYS A 82 16.97 4.79 3.05
C LYS A 82 18.43 5.15 2.74
N GLU A 83 19.03 4.40 1.85
CA GLU A 83 20.39 4.60 1.36
C GLU A 83 20.36 4.89 -0.14
N PRO A 84 20.62 6.15 -0.57
CA PRO A 84 20.78 6.46 -1.99
C PRO A 84 22.06 5.83 -2.55
N VAL A 85 21.94 4.95 -3.55
CA VAL A 85 23.06 4.29 -4.21
C VAL A 85 22.86 4.29 -5.72
N GLY A 86 23.74 4.93 -6.46
CA GLY A 86 23.76 4.87 -7.94
C GLY A 86 22.43 5.27 -8.61
N GLY A 87 21.75 6.29 -8.08
CA GLY A 87 20.46 6.76 -8.60
C GLY A 87 19.24 5.90 -8.19
N ARG A 88 19.45 4.91 -7.32
CA ARG A 88 18.40 4.08 -6.73
C ARG A 88 18.42 4.21 -5.21
N THR A 89 17.33 3.85 -4.57
CA THR A 89 17.23 3.81 -3.10
C THR A 89 17.29 2.35 -2.63
N ARG A 90 18.33 2.01 -1.86
CA ARG A 90 18.37 0.78 -1.08
C ARG A 90 17.70 1.03 0.26
N VAL A 91 16.88 0.09 0.72
CA VAL A 91 16.19 0.22 2.00
C VAL A 91 16.67 -0.86 2.97
N HIS A 92 17.17 -0.41 4.11
CA HIS A 92 17.57 -1.28 5.23
C HIS A 92 16.46 -1.29 6.28
N TYR A 93 15.96 -2.48 6.61
CA TYR A 93 14.85 -2.67 7.55
C TYR A 93 15.34 -3.13 8.91
N TYR A 94 14.98 -2.40 9.95
CA TYR A 94 15.20 -2.71 11.35
C TYR A 94 13.84 -2.88 12.04
N ARG A 95 13.14 -3.98 11.73
CA ARG A 95 11.78 -4.25 12.21
C ARG A 95 11.57 -5.67 12.74
N GLY A 96 12.61 -6.49 12.73
CA GLY A 96 12.61 -7.75 13.45
C GLY A 96 12.36 -7.49 14.94
N SER A 97 11.43 -8.18 15.56
CA SER A 97 11.02 -7.99 16.97
C SER A 97 10.47 -6.58 17.29
N SER A 98 9.98 -5.83 16.30
CA SER A 98 9.27 -4.56 16.55
C SER A 98 7.87 -4.80 17.14
N ALA A 99 7.29 -3.77 17.76
CA ALA A 99 5.92 -3.84 18.27
C ALA A 99 4.91 -4.33 17.22
N ALA A 100 5.00 -3.83 15.99
CA ALA A 100 4.12 -4.26 14.89
C ALA A 100 4.30 -5.74 14.51
N SER A 101 5.50 -6.31 14.68
CA SER A 101 5.74 -7.73 14.42
C SER A 101 5.13 -8.67 15.47
N ALA A 102 4.64 -8.12 16.58
CA ALA A 102 3.95 -8.86 17.62
C ALA A 102 2.41 -8.83 17.49
N LEU A 103 1.87 -8.18 16.46
CA LEU A 103 0.43 -8.23 16.17
C LEU A 103 -0.02 -9.66 15.91
N GLY A 104 -1.21 -9.99 16.38
CA GLY A 104 -1.81 -11.32 16.24
C GLY A 104 -3.32 -11.25 16.05
N PRO A 105 -4.00 -12.43 16.00
CA PRO A 105 -5.44 -12.53 15.76
C PRO A 105 -6.32 -11.75 16.73
N GLU A 106 -5.82 -11.38 17.90
CA GLU A 106 -6.54 -10.56 18.86
C GLU A 106 -6.94 -9.16 18.31
N VAL A 107 -6.26 -8.70 17.26
CA VAL A 107 -6.64 -7.46 16.54
C VAL A 107 -8.02 -7.58 15.91
N LEU A 108 -8.43 -8.78 15.50
CA LEU A 108 -9.73 -9.02 14.86
C LEU A 108 -10.91 -8.78 15.80
N GLY A 109 -10.66 -8.70 17.10
CA GLY A 109 -11.67 -8.34 18.12
C GLY A 109 -11.93 -6.84 18.26
N ASP A 110 -11.18 -5.96 17.58
CA ASP A 110 -11.37 -4.52 17.69
C ASP A 110 -12.73 -4.07 17.10
N ASP A 111 -13.43 -3.20 17.84
CA ASP A 111 -14.77 -2.74 17.46
C ASP A 111 -14.79 -1.93 16.17
N ARG A 112 -13.66 -1.29 15.79
CA ARG A 112 -13.52 -0.57 14.53
C ARG A 112 -13.67 -1.49 13.33
N LEU A 113 -13.21 -2.75 13.43
CA LEU A 113 -13.40 -3.74 12.36
C LEU A 113 -14.88 -4.13 12.20
N ARG A 114 -15.68 -4.10 13.27
CA ARG A 114 -17.11 -4.42 13.18
C ARG A 114 -17.92 -3.37 12.40
N SER A 115 -17.48 -2.12 12.40
CA SER A 115 -18.13 -1.01 11.71
C SER A 115 -17.48 -0.69 10.36
N ALA A 116 -16.35 -1.31 10.03
CA ALA A 116 -15.65 -1.06 8.79
C ALA A 116 -16.44 -1.56 7.57
N THR A 117 -16.46 -0.78 6.49
CA THR A 117 -16.94 -1.21 5.17
C THR A 117 -15.86 -1.99 4.43
N LEU A 118 -14.60 -1.61 4.64
CA LEU A 118 -13.43 -2.19 3.99
C LEU A 118 -12.28 -2.28 4.99
N VAL A 119 -11.54 -3.39 4.93
CA VAL A 119 -10.26 -3.57 5.63
C VAL A 119 -9.16 -3.71 4.60
N HIS A 120 -8.09 -2.93 4.72
CA HIS A 120 -6.92 -3.05 3.84
C HIS A 120 -5.78 -3.76 4.55
N LEU A 121 -5.21 -4.75 3.89
CA LEU A 121 -4.08 -5.57 4.35
C LEU A 121 -3.01 -5.63 3.27
N THR A 122 -1.79 -5.94 3.65
CA THR A 122 -0.69 -6.17 2.71
C THR A 122 0.03 -7.48 2.96
N GLY A 123 0.74 -7.99 1.94
CA GLY A 123 1.61 -9.16 2.07
C GLY A 123 2.86 -8.93 2.93
N ILE A 124 3.11 -7.69 3.35
CA ILE A 124 4.16 -7.41 4.33
C ILE A 124 3.80 -7.97 5.70
N THR A 125 2.59 -7.72 6.16
CA THR A 125 2.15 -8.11 7.52
C THR A 125 2.34 -9.61 7.77
N PRO A 126 1.89 -10.57 6.94
CA PRO A 126 2.08 -12.00 7.20
C PRO A 126 3.54 -12.46 7.13
N ALA A 127 4.44 -11.63 6.59
CA ALA A 127 5.87 -11.93 6.52
C ALA A 127 6.64 -11.51 7.78
N LEU A 128 6.05 -10.66 8.66
CA LEU A 128 6.74 -10.12 9.83
C LEU A 128 6.95 -11.16 10.94
N SER A 129 5.96 -12.07 11.15
CA SER A 129 6.01 -13.09 12.19
C SER A 129 4.93 -14.16 12.00
N PRO A 130 5.02 -15.28 12.71
CA PRO A 130 3.96 -16.29 12.73
C PRO A 130 2.61 -15.76 13.26
N SER A 131 2.61 -14.86 14.27
CA SER A 131 1.38 -14.26 14.80
C SER A 131 0.74 -13.30 13.78
N CYS A 132 1.53 -12.48 13.10
CA CYS A 132 1.05 -11.63 12.00
C CYS A 132 0.49 -12.46 10.83
N ARG A 133 1.11 -13.59 10.52
CA ARG A 133 0.59 -14.54 9.51
C ARG A 133 -0.75 -15.11 9.93
N SER A 134 -0.87 -15.53 11.19
CA SER A 134 -2.12 -16.03 11.76
C SER A 134 -3.23 -14.96 11.71
N LEU A 135 -2.91 -13.71 12.04
CA LEU A 135 -3.84 -12.59 11.93
C LEU A 135 -4.42 -12.46 10.52
N VAL A 136 -3.54 -12.34 9.50
CA VAL A 136 -3.98 -12.16 8.11
C VAL A 136 -4.72 -13.39 7.58
N SER A 137 -4.23 -14.60 7.91
CA SER A 137 -4.88 -15.85 7.50
C SER A 137 -6.28 -16.01 8.11
N GLN A 138 -6.49 -15.59 9.36
CA GLN A 138 -7.81 -15.61 10.01
C GLN A 138 -8.73 -14.54 9.45
N ALA A 139 -8.25 -13.32 9.20
CA ALA A 139 -9.03 -12.27 8.56
C ALA A 139 -9.58 -12.73 7.20
N LEU A 140 -8.73 -13.38 6.39
CA LEU A 140 -9.08 -13.93 5.08
C LEU A 140 -9.73 -15.33 5.15
N GLY A 141 -9.79 -15.95 6.32
CA GLY A 141 -10.36 -17.29 6.51
C GLY A 141 -11.88 -17.34 6.39
N VAL A 142 -12.56 -16.22 6.57
CA VAL A 142 -14.01 -16.10 6.32
C VAL A 142 -14.23 -15.89 4.83
N PRO A 143 -15.08 -16.68 4.15
CA PRO A 143 -15.33 -16.51 2.72
C PRO A 143 -15.89 -15.13 2.36
N PRO A 144 -15.57 -14.59 1.15
CA PRO A 144 -16.24 -13.41 0.62
C PRO A 144 -17.77 -13.64 0.60
N GLY A 145 -18.55 -12.70 1.07
CA GLY A 145 -20.02 -12.82 1.20
C GLY A 145 -20.48 -13.19 2.61
N ASP A 146 -19.70 -13.91 3.39
CA ASP A 146 -19.97 -14.18 4.81
C ASP A 146 -19.32 -13.13 5.73
N ARG A 147 -18.44 -12.29 5.17
CA ARG A 147 -17.77 -11.20 5.89
C ARG A 147 -18.68 -10.01 6.09
N ARG A 148 -18.51 -9.31 7.20
CA ARG A 148 -19.20 -8.04 7.46
C ARG A 148 -18.62 -6.87 6.66
N HIS A 149 -17.37 -6.98 6.22
CA HIS A 149 -16.63 -5.95 5.47
C HIS A 149 -15.87 -6.61 4.32
N ALA A 150 -15.64 -5.88 3.25
CA ALA A 150 -14.75 -6.32 2.19
C ALA A 150 -13.29 -6.27 2.68
N ILE A 151 -12.44 -7.13 2.13
CA ILE A 151 -10.99 -7.09 2.39
C ILE A 151 -10.26 -6.77 1.09
N SER A 152 -9.48 -5.69 1.10
CA SER A 152 -8.48 -5.43 0.08
C SER A 152 -7.10 -5.92 0.53
N PHE A 153 -6.35 -6.51 -0.40
CA PHE A 153 -5.03 -7.06 -0.14
C PHE A 153 -4.04 -6.59 -1.23
N ASP A 154 -3.00 -5.87 -0.85
CA ASP A 154 -1.86 -5.59 -1.75
C ASP A 154 -0.81 -6.67 -1.53
N VAL A 155 -0.45 -7.40 -2.58
CA VAL A 155 0.56 -8.47 -2.55
C VAL A 155 1.86 -7.95 -1.95
N ASN A 156 2.30 -6.78 -2.31
CA ASN A 156 3.36 -5.99 -1.68
C ASN A 156 4.57 -6.85 -1.27
N HIS A 157 5.04 -7.69 -2.19
CA HIS A 157 6.12 -8.64 -1.96
C HIS A 157 7.42 -7.93 -1.60
N ARG A 158 8.08 -8.41 -0.57
CA ARG A 158 9.41 -7.96 -0.15
C ARG A 158 10.31 -9.18 0.05
N PRO A 159 11.14 -9.54 -0.96
CA PRO A 159 11.94 -10.78 -0.92
C PRO A 159 12.69 -10.99 0.40
N ALA A 160 13.26 -9.94 0.96
CA ALA A 160 14.03 -9.99 2.21
C ALA A 160 13.23 -10.42 3.45
N LEU A 161 11.90 -10.45 3.40
CA LEU A 161 11.04 -10.86 4.52
C LEU A 161 10.62 -12.32 4.47
N TRP A 162 10.78 -12.97 3.34
CA TRP A 162 10.27 -14.31 3.14
C TRP A 162 11.39 -15.34 3.11
N PRO A 163 11.21 -16.50 3.75
CA PRO A 163 12.10 -17.63 3.49
C PRO A 163 12.05 -18.01 2.00
N PRO A 164 13.18 -18.43 1.41
CA PRO A 164 13.22 -18.84 0.01
C PRO A 164 12.09 -19.82 -0.36
N GLY A 165 11.43 -19.59 -1.49
CA GLY A 165 10.40 -20.46 -2.06
C GLY A 165 9.03 -20.44 -1.34
N THR A 166 8.86 -19.64 -0.29
CA THR A 166 7.58 -19.64 0.46
C THR A 166 6.62 -18.54 0.05
N ALA A 167 7.12 -17.39 -0.39
CA ALA A 167 6.33 -16.20 -0.70
C ALA A 167 5.26 -16.48 -1.76
N ALA A 168 5.65 -17.10 -2.88
CA ALA A 168 4.79 -17.33 -4.03
C ALA A 168 3.48 -18.05 -3.66
N THR A 169 3.59 -19.15 -2.94
CA THR A 169 2.41 -19.95 -2.52
C THR A 169 1.57 -19.21 -1.49
N VAL A 170 2.20 -18.63 -0.46
CA VAL A 170 1.47 -17.98 0.63
C VAL A 170 0.77 -16.72 0.15
N LEU A 171 1.45 -15.87 -0.61
CA LEU A 171 0.86 -14.61 -1.10
C LEU A 171 -0.25 -14.88 -2.11
N ARG A 172 -0.10 -15.89 -2.98
CA ARG A 172 -1.15 -16.32 -3.89
C ARG A 172 -2.41 -16.78 -3.12
N ASP A 173 -2.24 -17.66 -2.13
CA ASP A 173 -3.36 -18.16 -1.32
C ASP A 173 -4.08 -17.03 -0.55
N LEU A 174 -3.34 -16.08 0.01
CA LEU A 174 -3.92 -14.92 0.72
C LEU A 174 -4.63 -13.97 -0.24
N ALA A 175 -4.00 -13.63 -1.37
CA ALA A 175 -4.56 -12.76 -2.38
C ALA A 175 -5.86 -13.34 -2.98
N ASP A 176 -5.85 -14.61 -3.31
CA ASP A 176 -7.01 -15.27 -3.96
C ASP A 176 -8.24 -15.38 -3.05
N ARG A 177 -8.08 -15.16 -1.74
CA ARG A 177 -9.17 -15.10 -0.76
C ARG A 177 -9.65 -13.68 -0.45
N ALA A 178 -9.02 -12.65 -0.99
CA ALA A 178 -9.42 -11.25 -0.79
C ALA A 178 -10.54 -10.84 -1.78
N ASP A 179 -11.28 -9.79 -1.44
CA ASP A 179 -12.32 -9.22 -2.32
C ASP A 179 -11.72 -8.32 -3.39
N ILE A 180 -10.70 -7.53 -3.02
CA ILE A 180 -9.97 -6.62 -3.89
C ILE A 180 -8.48 -6.92 -3.76
N VAL A 181 -7.78 -7.10 -4.88
CA VAL A 181 -6.34 -7.37 -4.87
C VAL A 181 -5.59 -6.32 -5.68
N PHE A 182 -4.47 -5.88 -5.15
CA PHE A 182 -3.47 -5.09 -5.86
C PHE A 182 -2.18 -5.89 -6.01
N VAL A 183 -1.56 -5.79 -7.18
CA VAL A 183 -0.25 -6.39 -7.44
C VAL A 183 0.47 -5.58 -8.53
N GLY A 184 1.80 -5.43 -8.41
CA GLY A 184 2.66 -4.95 -9.50
C GLY A 184 2.86 -6.05 -10.53
N LEU A 185 2.90 -5.72 -11.82
CA LEU A 185 3.16 -6.72 -12.87
C LEU A 185 4.58 -7.28 -12.75
N ASP A 186 5.56 -6.41 -12.54
CA ASP A 186 6.96 -6.77 -12.28
C ASP A 186 7.11 -7.63 -11.01
N GLU A 187 6.37 -7.27 -9.96
CA GLU A 187 6.27 -8.02 -8.72
C GLU A 187 5.68 -9.43 -8.94
N ALA A 188 4.62 -9.53 -9.74
CA ALA A 188 3.97 -10.80 -10.09
C ALA A 188 4.91 -11.69 -10.91
N GLN A 189 5.60 -11.11 -11.88
CA GLN A 189 6.59 -11.81 -12.73
C GLN A 189 7.75 -12.35 -11.87
N GLU A 190 8.30 -11.55 -10.96
CA GLU A 190 9.35 -12.00 -10.03
C GLU A 190 8.84 -13.07 -9.06
N LEU A 191 7.66 -12.87 -8.47
CA LEU A 191 7.12 -13.73 -7.42
C LEU A 191 6.73 -15.12 -7.94
N TRP A 192 6.17 -15.20 -9.15
CA TRP A 192 5.69 -16.46 -9.74
C TRP A 192 6.60 -16.99 -10.86
N ASP A 193 7.78 -16.39 -11.03
CA ASP A 193 8.85 -16.80 -11.97
C ASP A 193 8.31 -17.08 -13.39
N ALA A 194 7.59 -16.12 -13.96
CA ALA A 194 6.97 -16.23 -15.26
C ALA A 194 6.86 -14.87 -15.95
N ASP A 195 6.96 -14.87 -17.26
CA ASP A 195 6.70 -13.70 -18.11
C ASP A 195 5.18 -13.53 -18.25
N LEU A 196 4.59 -12.78 -17.31
CA LEU A 196 3.15 -12.64 -17.17
C LEU A 196 2.67 -11.32 -17.80
N GLU A 197 1.52 -11.41 -18.48
CA GLU A 197 0.69 -10.26 -18.82
C GLU A 197 -0.40 -10.04 -17.74
N PRO A 198 -1.05 -8.88 -17.69
CA PRO A 198 -2.11 -8.64 -16.70
C PRO A 198 -3.24 -9.68 -16.71
N SER A 199 -3.59 -10.24 -17.88
CA SER A 199 -4.57 -11.32 -18.01
C SER A 199 -4.12 -12.63 -17.40
N ASP A 200 -2.82 -12.93 -17.42
CA ASP A 200 -2.26 -14.14 -16.81
C ASP A 200 -2.31 -14.04 -15.28
N VAL A 201 -2.07 -12.85 -14.75
CA VAL A 201 -2.22 -12.59 -13.30
C VAL A 201 -3.70 -12.80 -12.90
N ARG A 202 -4.66 -12.37 -13.74
CA ARG A 202 -6.09 -12.66 -13.50
C ARG A 202 -6.39 -14.16 -13.52
N ALA A 203 -5.76 -14.91 -14.40
CA ALA A 203 -5.90 -16.37 -14.43
C ALA A 203 -5.28 -17.06 -13.20
N LEU A 204 -4.21 -16.52 -12.66
CA LEU A 204 -3.57 -17.00 -11.42
C LEU A 204 -4.40 -16.69 -10.16
N LEU A 205 -5.16 -15.59 -10.15
CA LEU A 205 -6.01 -15.11 -9.06
C LEU A 205 -7.47 -14.98 -9.54
N PRO A 206 -8.20 -16.10 -9.71
CA PRO A 206 -9.52 -16.09 -10.32
C PRO A 206 -10.64 -15.59 -9.39
N HIS A 207 -10.48 -15.65 -8.07
CA HIS A 207 -11.58 -15.43 -7.13
C HIS A 207 -11.80 -13.97 -6.65
N PRO A 208 -10.82 -13.07 -6.61
CA PRO A 208 -11.07 -11.67 -6.23
C PRO A 208 -12.14 -11.03 -7.10
N ARG A 209 -13.06 -10.31 -6.46
CA ARG A 209 -14.11 -9.55 -7.17
C ARG A 209 -13.54 -8.43 -8.02
N VAL A 210 -12.43 -7.85 -7.55
CA VAL A 210 -11.65 -6.84 -8.27
C VAL A 210 -10.17 -7.20 -8.15
N LEU A 211 -9.49 -7.32 -9.28
CA LEU A 211 -8.04 -7.46 -9.34
C LEU A 211 -7.46 -6.24 -10.07
N VAL A 212 -6.50 -5.58 -9.47
CA VAL A 212 -5.79 -4.45 -10.07
C VAL A 212 -4.33 -4.81 -10.27
N VAL A 213 -3.91 -4.88 -11.54
CA VAL A 213 -2.52 -5.11 -11.93
C VAL A 213 -1.90 -3.76 -12.31
N LYS A 214 -0.88 -3.36 -11.57
CA LYS A 214 -0.13 -2.10 -11.75
C LYS A 214 1.09 -2.38 -12.63
N ASP A 215 1.22 -1.70 -13.76
CA ASP A 215 2.34 -1.85 -14.70
C ASP A 215 3.24 -0.60 -14.68
N GLY A 216 3.81 -0.33 -13.50
CA GLY A 216 4.76 0.74 -13.27
C GLY A 216 4.27 2.10 -13.78
N GLY A 217 5.10 2.77 -14.59
CA GLY A 217 4.78 4.05 -15.23
C GLY A 217 3.94 3.91 -16.51
N ARG A 218 3.59 2.71 -16.96
CA ARG A 218 2.83 2.48 -18.19
C ARG A 218 1.32 2.59 -17.96
N ALA A 219 0.76 1.73 -17.14
CA ALA A 219 -0.68 1.66 -16.95
C ALA A 219 -1.06 0.90 -15.68
N ALA A 220 -2.36 0.89 -15.37
CA ALA A 220 -2.95 -0.07 -14.46
C ALA A 220 -4.22 -0.65 -15.08
N THR A 221 -4.43 -1.95 -14.89
CA THR A 221 -5.60 -2.68 -15.38
C THR A 221 -6.40 -3.23 -14.22
N ALA A 222 -7.68 -2.89 -14.16
CA ALA A 222 -8.64 -3.46 -13.22
C ALA A 222 -9.49 -4.51 -13.94
N PHE A 223 -9.60 -5.69 -13.34
CA PHE A 223 -10.47 -6.78 -13.76
C PHE A 223 -11.62 -6.92 -12.76
N GLY A 224 -12.84 -6.96 -13.24
CA GLY A 224 -14.01 -7.19 -12.42
C GLY A 224 -14.42 -8.67 -12.38
N ALA A 225 -15.46 -8.96 -11.58
CA ALA A 225 -15.93 -10.33 -11.34
C ALA A 225 -16.61 -10.97 -12.55
N ALA A 226 -17.23 -10.19 -13.44
CA ALA A 226 -17.91 -10.69 -14.64
C ALA A 226 -16.96 -10.82 -15.85
N GLY A 227 -15.64 -10.66 -15.63
CA GLY A 227 -14.62 -10.78 -16.68
C GLY A 227 -14.36 -9.48 -17.44
N GLU A 228 -15.01 -8.38 -17.06
CA GLU A 228 -14.72 -7.07 -17.63
C GLU A 228 -13.34 -6.58 -17.21
N SER A 229 -12.67 -5.85 -18.10
CA SER A 229 -11.40 -5.20 -17.79
C SER A 229 -11.40 -3.74 -18.22
N THR A 230 -10.71 -2.92 -17.46
CA THR A 230 -10.49 -1.51 -17.75
C THR A 230 -9.03 -1.19 -17.55
N THR A 231 -8.37 -0.64 -18.57
CA THR A 231 -6.98 -0.18 -18.48
C THR A 231 -6.95 1.34 -18.58
N VAL A 232 -6.15 1.95 -17.69
CA VAL A 232 -5.91 3.40 -17.68
C VAL A 232 -4.41 3.63 -17.68
N PRO A 233 -3.86 4.42 -18.64
CA PRO A 233 -2.45 4.73 -18.67
C PRO A 233 -2.05 5.64 -17.49
N ALA A 234 -0.82 5.48 -17.02
CA ALA A 234 -0.27 6.25 -15.91
C ALA A 234 -0.02 7.71 -16.31
N LEU A 235 -0.17 8.63 -15.35
CA LEU A 235 0.15 10.03 -15.57
C LEU A 235 1.67 10.26 -15.65
N ARG A 236 2.12 11.07 -16.59
CA ARG A 236 3.50 11.55 -16.64
C ARG A 236 3.82 12.31 -15.37
N THR A 237 4.88 11.94 -14.70
CA THR A 237 5.37 12.68 -13.54
C THR A 237 6.89 12.56 -13.42
N GLN A 238 7.50 13.60 -12.86
CA GLN A 238 8.91 13.52 -12.50
C GLN A 238 9.04 12.63 -11.26
N VAL A 239 9.78 11.54 -11.39
CA VAL A 239 10.03 10.61 -10.29
C VAL A 239 11.21 11.10 -9.46
N VAL A 240 10.96 11.42 -8.20
CA VAL A 240 11.97 11.72 -7.18
C VAL A 240 12.29 10.47 -6.37
N GLU A 241 11.24 9.74 -5.94
CA GLU A 241 11.36 8.50 -5.18
C GLU A 241 10.16 7.58 -5.50
N PRO A 242 10.37 6.34 -5.94
CA PRO A 242 9.27 5.43 -6.28
C PRO A 242 8.61 4.76 -5.06
N VAL A 243 9.26 4.77 -3.89
CA VAL A 243 8.74 4.12 -2.68
C VAL A 243 7.45 4.82 -2.21
N GLY A 244 6.41 4.02 -1.91
CA GLY A 244 5.10 4.52 -1.48
C GLY A 244 4.10 4.78 -2.62
N ALA A 245 4.54 4.79 -3.88
CA ALA A 245 3.62 5.03 -5.01
C ALA A 245 2.55 3.95 -5.15
N GLY A 246 2.89 2.68 -4.87
CA GLY A 246 1.94 1.56 -4.86
C GLY A 246 0.86 1.73 -3.79
N ASP A 247 1.26 2.13 -2.58
CA ASP A 247 0.35 2.39 -1.46
C ASP A 247 -0.58 3.57 -1.78
N ALA A 248 -0.01 4.67 -2.33
CA ALA A 248 -0.77 5.83 -2.77
C ALA A 248 -1.78 5.46 -3.87
N PHE A 249 -1.37 4.66 -4.85
CA PHE A 249 -2.27 4.14 -5.88
C PHE A 249 -3.43 3.36 -5.27
N ALA A 250 -3.14 2.41 -4.38
CA ALA A 250 -4.16 1.60 -3.70
C ALA A 250 -5.16 2.48 -2.94
N ALA A 251 -4.69 3.49 -2.21
CA ALA A 251 -5.54 4.44 -1.50
C ALA A 251 -6.48 5.21 -2.45
N GLY A 252 -5.94 5.76 -3.54
CA GLY A 252 -6.74 6.47 -4.54
C GLY A 252 -7.79 5.58 -5.18
N PHE A 253 -7.41 4.37 -5.59
CA PHE A 253 -8.34 3.40 -6.16
C PHE A 253 -9.47 3.03 -5.19
N LEU A 254 -9.11 2.72 -3.95
CA LEU A 254 -10.10 2.38 -2.90
C LEU A 254 -11.03 3.55 -2.59
N ALA A 255 -10.50 4.78 -2.52
CA ALA A 255 -11.33 5.98 -2.34
C ALA A 255 -12.31 6.17 -3.50
N GLY A 256 -11.87 5.91 -4.74
CA GLY A 256 -12.73 5.95 -5.93
C GLY A 256 -13.88 4.96 -5.85
N LEU A 257 -13.59 3.70 -5.48
CA LEU A 257 -14.61 2.66 -5.31
C LEU A 257 -15.58 2.98 -4.17
N LEU A 258 -15.07 3.40 -3.01
CA LEU A 258 -15.91 3.71 -1.83
C LEU A 258 -16.86 4.89 -2.07
N ARG A 259 -16.55 5.76 -3.04
CA ARG A 259 -17.42 6.84 -3.49
C ARG A 259 -18.41 6.44 -4.59
N GLY A 260 -18.46 5.15 -4.94
CA GLY A 260 -19.33 4.63 -5.99
C GLY A 260 -18.87 4.93 -7.43
N GLY A 261 -17.58 5.27 -7.62
CA GLY A 261 -16.97 5.46 -8.93
C GLY A 261 -16.82 4.14 -9.69
N ASP A 262 -16.87 4.21 -11.02
CA ASP A 262 -16.55 3.07 -11.88
C ASP A 262 -15.03 2.75 -11.84
N ALA A 263 -14.64 1.63 -12.45
CA ALA A 263 -13.26 1.17 -12.48
C ALA A 263 -12.31 2.20 -13.10
N ARG A 264 -12.74 2.92 -14.13
CA ARG A 264 -11.94 3.96 -14.80
C ARG A 264 -11.66 5.13 -13.87
N ARG A 265 -12.68 5.63 -13.18
CA ARG A 265 -12.54 6.74 -12.24
C ARG A 265 -11.68 6.34 -11.04
N ALA A 266 -11.83 5.11 -10.52
CA ALA A 266 -11.01 4.56 -9.46
C ALA A 266 -9.53 4.43 -9.89
N LEU A 267 -9.24 3.90 -11.08
CA LEU A 267 -7.89 3.82 -11.64
C LEU A 267 -7.26 5.20 -11.82
N ARG A 268 -8.01 6.18 -12.35
CA ARG A 268 -7.53 7.56 -12.50
C ARG A 268 -7.16 8.18 -11.15
N LEU A 269 -8.00 8.02 -10.15
CA LEU A 269 -7.71 8.53 -8.81
C LEU A 269 -6.48 7.82 -8.22
N GLY A 270 -6.31 6.52 -8.45
CA GLY A 270 -5.09 5.78 -8.13
C GLY A 270 -3.84 6.38 -8.77
N HIS A 271 -3.88 6.70 -10.06
CA HIS A 271 -2.76 7.35 -10.75
C HIS A 271 -2.47 8.78 -10.24
N ILE A 272 -3.50 9.56 -9.91
CA ILE A 272 -3.34 10.91 -9.35
C ILE A 272 -2.62 10.86 -8.00
N THR A 273 -3.03 9.95 -7.12
CA THR A 273 -2.41 9.77 -5.80
C THR A 273 -0.99 9.22 -5.91
N ALA A 274 -0.75 8.25 -6.78
CA ALA A 274 0.59 7.73 -7.05
C ALA A 274 1.54 8.82 -7.57
N ALA A 275 1.07 9.67 -8.51
CA ALA A 275 1.85 10.79 -9.02
C ALA A 275 2.24 11.82 -7.93
N SER A 276 1.46 11.94 -6.86
CA SER A 276 1.80 12.78 -5.70
C SER A 276 2.91 12.17 -4.86
N ALA A 277 2.87 10.86 -4.60
CA ALA A 277 3.92 10.16 -3.88
C ALA A 277 5.26 10.21 -4.61
N LEU A 278 5.26 10.03 -5.92
CA LEU A 278 6.48 10.02 -6.75
C LEU A 278 7.28 11.34 -6.73
N LYS A 279 6.68 12.46 -6.36
CA LYS A 279 7.31 13.80 -6.39
C LYS A 279 8.10 14.18 -5.14
N VAL A 280 8.12 13.33 -4.13
CA VAL A 280 8.75 13.62 -2.83
C VAL A 280 9.72 12.53 -2.44
N THR A 281 10.68 12.83 -1.56
CA THR A 281 11.64 11.84 -1.02
C THR A 281 11.05 10.97 0.09
N GLY A 282 9.88 11.34 0.64
CA GLY A 282 9.13 10.56 1.61
C GLY A 282 8.15 9.61 0.90
N ASP A 283 7.45 8.78 1.68
CA ASP A 283 6.46 7.85 1.15
C ASP A 283 5.07 8.51 0.94
N HIS A 284 4.91 9.76 1.39
CA HIS A 284 3.65 10.50 1.37
C HIS A 284 3.90 11.93 0.85
N GLY A 285 3.33 12.25 -0.30
CA GLY A 285 3.41 13.56 -0.96
C GLY A 285 2.03 14.26 -0.98
N PRO A 286 2.00 15.60 -1.08
CA PRO A 286 0.76 16.37 -1.06
C PRO A 286 -0.10 16.05 -2.27
N LEU A 287 -1.39 15.82 -2.05
CA LEU A 287 -2.38 15.68 -3.12
C LEU A 287 -2.66 17.04 -3.79
N PRO A 288 -3.05 17.06 -5.08
CA PRO A 288 -3.70 18.23 -5.66
C PRO A 288 -4.97 18.59 -4.86
N ASP A 289 -5.39 19.85 -4.92
CA ASP A 289 -6.66 20.23 -4.32
C ASP A 289 -7.85 19.46 -4.94
N ARG A 290 -8.98 19.44 -4.22
CA ARG A 290 -10.16 18.68 -4.63
C ARG A 290 -10.68 19.09 -6.02
N ALA A 291 -10.68 20.38 -6.34
CA ALA A 291 -11.16 20.86 -7.62
C ALA A 291 -10.30 20.34 -8.77
N ARG A 292 -8.98 20.35 -8.57
CA ARG A 292 -8.04 19.81 -9.54
C ARG A 292 -8.13 18.30 -9.70
N ILE A 293 -8.39 17.57 -8.62
CA ILE A 293 -8.65 16.11 -8.69
C ILE A 293 -9.90 15.86 -9.55
N GLU A 294 -11.01 16.54 -9.28
CA GLU A 294 -12.26 16.35 -10.04
C GLU A 294 -12.07 16.71 -11.52
N GLU A 295 -11.41 17.83 -11.81
CA GLU A 295 -11.06 18.21 -13.20
C GLU A 295 -10.30 17.09 -13.93
N LEU A 296 -9.30 16.49 -13.28
CA LEU A 296 -8.52 15.41 -13.86
C LEU A 296 -9.36 14.14 -14.06
N LEU A 297 -10.22 13.81 -13.10
CA LEU A 297 -11.08 12.63 -13.16
C LEU A 297 -12.09 12.72 -14.31
N ASP A 298 -12.57 13.92 -14.62
CA ASP A 298 -13.58 14.18 -15.65
C ASP A 298 -13.01 14.35 -17.07
N LEU A 299 -11.67 14.33 -17.24
CA LEU A 299 -11.03 14.44 -18.56
C LEU A 299 -11.55 13.37 -19.52
N PRO A 300 -11.80 13.72 -20.81
CA PRO A 300 -11.99 12.73 -21.87
C PRO A 300 -10.78 11.77 -21.94
N SER A 301 -11.01 10.54 -22.39
CA SER A 301 -9.95 9.51 -22.40
C SER A 301 -8.74 9.90 -23.26
N HIS A 302 -8.95 10.62 -24.38
CA HIS A 302 -7.86 11.09 -25.24
C HIS A 302 -7.04 12.19 -24.58
N GLU A 303 -7.66 13.09 -23.80
CA GLU A 303 -6.94 14.13 -23.05
C GLU A 303 -6.18 13.55 -21.86
N TRP A 304 -6.75 12.53 -21.19
CA TRP A 304 -6.02 11.78 -20.17
C TRP A 304 -4.79 11.12 -20.79
N ALA A 305 -4.95 10.41 -21.93
CA ALA A 305 -3.85 9.73 -22.62
C ALA A 305 -2.76 10.72 -23.08
N ALA A 306 -3.10 11.92 -23.50
CA ALA A 306 -2.12 12.95 -23.84
C ALA A 306 -1.27 13.43 -22.64
N ARG A 307 -1.75 13.25 -21.41
CA ARG A 307 -1.03 13.52 -20.15
C ARG A 307 -0.31 12.29 -19.60
N SER A 308 -0.53 11.14 -20.23
CA SER A 308 0.15 9.87 -19.97
C SER A 308 1.33 9.75 -20.93
N GLY A 309 2.39 9.07 -20.57
CA GLY A 309 3.56 8.98 -21.40
C GLY A 309 3.99 7.57 -21.68
N ASP A 310 4.48 7.32 -22.90
CA ASP A 310 5.40 6.21 -23.14
C ASP A 310 6.69 6.52 -22.37
N HIS A 311 7.06 5.62 -21.46
CA HIS A 311 8.36 5.63 -20.77
C HIS A 311 9.28 4.62 -21.41
#